data_7bed834677383c937010c885a3a56470
#
_entry.id   7bed834677383c937010c885a3a56470
#
_cell.length_a   1.000
_cell.length_b   1.000
_cell.length_c   1.000
_cell.angle_alpha   90.00
_cell.angle_beta   90.00
_cell.angle_gamma   90.00
#
_symmetry.space_group_name_H-M   'P 1'
#
loop_
_entity.id
_entity.type
_entity.pdbx_description
1 polymer ?
#
loop_
_entity_poly.entity_id
_entity_poly.type
_entity_poly.pdbx_seq_one_letter_code
_entity_poly.pdbx_strand_id
1 'polypeptide(L)'
;SNNKILGTLAENRIMQYERLRLSAFPRVQSKIKHEAANSVDAGYDILSYERPSINSQLTPIFIEVKAVSSKTYQFYLLFAG
;
A
#
# COMPACT_ATOMS: atom_id res chain seq x y z
N SER A 1 -15.63 -14.27 2.98
CA SER A 1 -16.13 -14.10 1.62
C SER A 1 -14.99 -13.96 0.62
N ASN A 2 -15.26 -14.25 -0.64
CA ASN A 2 -14.24 -14.18 -1.68
C ASN A 2 -13.68 -12.76 -1.83
N ASN A 3 -14.50 -11.74 -1.61
CA ASN A 3 -14.06 -10.35 -1.71
C ASN A 3 -13.04 -9.99 -0.66
N LYS A 4 -13.21 -10.49 0.56
CA LYS A 4 -12.27 -10.25 1.63
C LYS A 4 -10.92 -10.92 1.37
N ILE A 5 -10.95 -12.15 0.85
CA ILE A 5 -9.75 -12.88 0.49
C ILE A 5 -9.00 -12.16 -0.62
N LEU A 6 -9.70 -11.75 -1.67
CA LEU A 6 -9.09 -11.02 -2.79
C LEU A 6 -8.50 -9.70 -2.33
N GLY A 7 -9.21 -8.99 -1.44
CA GLY A 7 -8.70 -7.74 -0.89
C GLY A 7 -7.40 -7.92 -0.14
N THR A 8 -7.32 -8.97 0.69
CA THR A 8 -6.11 -9.27 1.44
C THR A 8 -4.94 -9.64 0.52
N LEU A 9 -5.21 -10.45 -0.50
CA LEU A 9 -4.18 -10.82 -1.48
C LEU A 9 -3.66 -9.59 -2.22
N ALA A 10 -4.58 -8.70 -2.63
CA ALA A 10 -4.20 -7.48 -3.32
C ALA A 10 -3.33 -6.60 -2.43
N GLU A 11 -3.71 -6.42 -1.16
CA GLU A 11 -2.95 -5.62 -0.22
C GLU A 11 -1.55 -6.18 0.00
N ASN A 12 -1.44 -7.50 0.13
CA ASN A 12 -0.13 -8.14 0.30
C ASN A 12 0.76 -7.92 -0.92
N ARG A 13 0.19 -7.96 -2.12
CA ARG A 13 0.93 -7.68 -3.36
C ARG A 13 1.45 -6.25 -3.37
N ILE A 14 0.63 -5.30 -2.98
CA ILE A 14 1.02 -3.90 -2.95
C ILE A 14 2.10 -3.67 -1.90
N MET A 15 1.99 -4.32 -0.74
CA MET A 15 3.03 -4.26 0.28
C MET A 15 4.37 -4.72 -0.28
N GLN A 16 4.39 -5.85 -0.99
CA GLN A 16 5.62 -6.36 -1.62
C GLN A 16 6.18 -5.37 -2.63
N TYR A 17 5.31 -4.83 -3.48
CA TYR A 17 5.71 -3.85 -4.49
C TYR A 17 6.35 -2.62 -3.84
N GLU A 18 5.71 -2.08 -2.80
CA GLU A 18 6.22 -0.88 -2.13
C GLU A 18 7.55 -1.14 -1.42
N ARG A 19 7.70 -2.32 -0.83
CA ARG A 19 8.98 -2.70 -0.23
C ARG A 19 10.09 -2.77 -1.25
N LEU A 20 9.82 -3.34 -2.42
CA LEU A 20 10.79 -3.39 -3.50
C LEU A 20 11.11 -1.99 -4.02
N ARG A 21 10.08 -1.18 -4.21
CA ARG A 21 10.24 0.19 -4.70
C ARG A 21 11.15 1.02 -3.80
N LEU A 22 11.07 0.80 -2.49
CA LEU A 22 11.84 1.54 -1.49
C LEU A 22 13.03 0.76 -0.95
N SER A 23 13.46 -0.30 -1.65
CA SER A 23 14.53 -1.16 -1.16
C SER A 23 15.87 -0.45 -1.02
N ALA A 24 16.12 0.57 -1.83
CA ALA A 24 17.35 1.37 -1.72
C ALA A 24 17.32 2.36 -0.55
N PHE A 25 16.19 2.47 0.14
CA PHE A 25 15.99 3.41 1.24
C PHE A 25 15.47 2.68 2.48
N PRO A 26 16.34 1.89 3.17
CA PRO A 26 15.86 1.00 4.24
C PRO A 26 15.11 1.70 5.37
N ARG A 27 15.50 2.92 5.71
CA ARG A 27 14.82 3.67 6.78
C ARG A 27 13.39 4.02 6.39
N VAL A 28 13.19 4.42 5.15
CA VAL A 28 11.86 4.75 4.64
C VAL A 28 11.05 3.46 4.47
N GLN A 29 11.68 2.44 3.90
CA GLN A 29 11.04 1.14 3.72
C GLN A 29 10.47 0.59 5.04
N SER A 30 11.21 0.75 6.14
CA SER A 30 10.78 0.25 7.44
C SER A 30 9.55 0.96 7.99
N LYS A 31 9.19 2.10 7.42
CA LYS A 31 8.02 2.89 7.86
C LYS A 31 6.73 2.51 7.12
N ILE A 32 6.83 1.67 6.10
CA ILE A 32 5.64 1.19 5.39
C ILE A 32 4.77 0.41 6.37
N LYS A 33 3.47 0.68 6.37
CA LYS A 33 2.53 0.03 7.29
C LYS A 33 1.33 -0.52 6.55
N HIS A 34 0.95 -1.74 6.89
CA HIS A 34 -0.28 -2.35 6.41
C HIS A 34 -1.39 -2.02 7.41
N GLU A 35 -1.98 -0.85 7.27
CA GLU A 35 -2.95 -0.32 8.24
C GLU A 35 -4.26 -1.10 8.23
N ALA A 36 -4.69 -1.61 7.10
CA ALA A 36 -5.92 -2.40 7.02
C ALA A 36 -5.89 -3.62 7.93
N ALA A 37 -4.70 -4.17 8.21
CA ALA A 37 -4.55 -5.30 9.10
C ALA A 37 -4.65 -4.89 10.58
N ASN A 38 -4.44 -3.60 10.88
CA ASN A 38 -4.36 -3.10 12.25
C ASN A 38 -5.58 -2.27 12.65
N SER A 39 -6.21 -1.59 11.70
CA SER A 39 -7.33 -0.70 12.01
C SER A 39 -8.24 -0.55 10.80
N VAL A 40 -9.52 -0.85 10.99
CA VAL A 40 -10.54 -0.66 9.95
C VAL A 40 -10.93 0.81 9.82
N ASP A 41 -10.56 1.63 10.78
CA ASP A 41 -10.98 3.04 10.84
C ASP A 41 -9.93 4.00 10.27
N ALA A 42 -8.81 3.49 9.78
CA ALA A 42 -7.73 4.33 9.29
C ALA A 42 -8.11 5.14 8.04
N GLY A 43 -9.08 4.66 7.26
CA GLY A 43 -9.51 5.34 6.03
C GLY A 43 -8.63 5.05 4.83
N TYR A 44 -7.58 4.26 5.00
CA TYR A 44 -6.70 3.77 3.93
C TYR A 44 -6.16 2.41 4.34
N ASP A 45 -5.62 1.68 3.38
CA ASP A 45 -5.18 0.30 3.60
C ASP A 45 -3.68 0.20 3.87
N ILE A 46 -2.88 1.00 3.19
CA ILE A 46 -1.42 0.94 3.28
C ILE A 46 -0.88 2.36 3.37
N LEU A 47 0.04 2.56 4.32
CA LEU A 47 0.84 3.77 4.39
C LEU A 47 2.20 3.49 3.77
N SER A 48 2.55 4.24 2.74
CA SER A 48 3.84 4.17 2.11
C SER A 48 4.41 5.58 1.96
N TYR A 49 5.47 5.72 1.18
CA TYR A 49 6.17 6.99 1.05
C TYR A 49 6.73 7.15 -0.34
N GLU A 50 6.88 8.40 -0.76
CA GLU A 50 7.65 8.69 -1.96
C GLU A 50 9.12 8.40 -1.70
N ARG A 51 9.89 8.23 -2.78
CA ARG A 51 11.34 8.10 -2.67
C ARG A 51 11.89 9.37 -2.05
N PRO A 52 12.82 9.25 -1.08
CA PRO A 52 13.42 10.44 -0.49
C PRO A 52 14.10 11.32 -1.53
N SER A 53 13.92 12.61 -1.39
CA SER A 53 14.61 13.58 -2.23
C SER A 53 15.76 14.20 -1.46
N ILE A 54 16.49 15.08 -2.14
CA ILE A 54 17.64 15.80 -1.54
C ILE A 54 17.20 16.59 -0.29
N ASN A 55 15.96 17.04 -0.26
CA ASN A 55 15.44 17.82 0.87
C ASN A 55 15.07 16.97 2.08
N SER A 56 15.15 15.66 1.99
CA SER A 56 15.00 14.72 3.11
C SER A 56 13.63 14.71 3.78
N GLN A 57 12.63 15.38 3.23
CA GLN A 57 11.28 15.31 3.77
C GLN A 57 10.60 14.01 3.36
N LEU A 58 10.03 13.33 4.35
CA LEU A 58 9.22 12.17 4.09
C LEU A 58 7.85 12.60 3.58
N THR A 59 7.48 12.15 2.40
CA THR A 59 6.18 12.44 1.81
C THR A 59 5.35 11.16 1.86
N PRO A 60 4.32 11.10 2.71
CA PRO A 60 3.50 9.90 2.82
C PRO A 60 2.60 9.72 1.62
N ILE A 61 2.36 8.45 1.31
CA ILE A 61 1.39 8.04 0.29
C ILE A 61 0.38 7.14 0.99
N PHE A 62 -0.90 7.52 0.94
CA PHE A 62 -1.99 6.75 1.51
C PHE A 62 -2.64 5.96 0.40
N ILE A 63 -2.54 4.64 0.48
CA ILE A 63 -3.00 3.75 -0.58
C ILE A 63 -4.27 3.06 -0.16
N GLU A 64 -5.32 3.22 -0.96
CA GLU A 64 -6.54 2.44 -0.82
C GLU A 64 -6.54 1.39 -1.92
N VAL A 65 -6.69 0.13 -1.54
CA VAL A 65 -6.64 -1.00 -2.47
C VAL A 65 -8.05 -1.47 -2.74
N LYS A 66 -8.42 -1.49 -4.00
CA LYS A 66 -9.71 -2.02 -4.44
C LYS A 66 -9.46 -3.27 -5.27
N ALA A 67 -9.91 -4.42 -4.78
CA ALA A 67 -9.86 -5.66 -5.53
C ALA A 67 -11.22 -5.86 -6.18
N VAL A 68 -11.23 -5.98 -7.48
CA VAL A 68 -12.45 -6.16 -8.24
C VAL A 68 -12.46 -7.57 -8.81
N SER A 69 -13.49 -8.33 -8.45
CA SER A 69 -13.69 -9.66 -9.01
C SER A 69 -14.20 -9.53 -10.44
N SER A 70 -13.40 -9.96 -11.39
CA SER A 70 -13.79 -10.01 -12.78
C SER A 70 -13.12 -11.22 -13.40
N LYS A 71 -13.44 -11.51 -14.67
CA LYS A 71 -12.81 -12.62 -15.39
C LYS A 71 -11.29 -12.47 -15.47
N THR A 72 -10.82 -11.24 -15.44
CA THR A 72 -9.40 -10.90 -15.34
C THR A 72 -9.23 -10.17 -14.03
N TYR A 73 -8.56 -10.78 -13.07
CA TYR A 73 -8.33 -10.15 -11.76
C TYR A 73 -7.58 -8.84 -11.94
N GLN A 74 -8.27 -7.73 -11.71
CA GLN A 74 -7.69 -6.40 -11.81
C GLN A 74 -7.67 -5.75 -10.44
N PHE A 75 -6.58 -5.06 -10.14
CA PHE A 75 -6.44 -4.32 -8.91
C PHE A 75 -6.33 -2.84 -9.24
N TYR A 76 -7.11 -2.04 -8.53
CA TYR A 76 -7.07 -0.59 -8.68
C TYR A 76 -6.42 0.01 -7.45
N LEU A 77 -5.44 0.88 -7.69
CA LEU A 77 -4.79 1.64 -6.64
C LEU A 77 -5.30 3.07 -6.68
N LEU A 78 -5.77 3.54 -5.52
CA LEU A 78 -6.16 4.93 -5.37
C LEU A 78 -5.17 5.58 -4.42
N PHE A 79 -4.54 6.64 -4.87
CA PHE A 79 -3.61 7.41 -4.07
C PHE A 79 -4.32 8.68 -3.62
N ALA A 80 -4.40 8.86 -2.29
CA ALA A 80 -4.93 10.08 -1.68
C ALA A 80 -3.83 10.63 -0.79
N GLY A 81 -3.31 11.74 -1.16
CA GLY A 81 -2.19 12.27 -0.37
C GLY A 81 -2.22 13.74 -0.16
#